data_0395501802ad879bac58dcd59ee2203c
#
_entry.id   0395501802ad879bac58dcd59ee2203c
#
_cell.length_a   1.000
_cell.length_b   1.000
_cell.length_c   1.000
_cell.angle_alpha   90.00
_cell.angle_beta   90.00
_cell.angle_gamma   90.00
#
_symmetry.space_group_name_H-M   'P 1'
#
loop_
_entity.id
_entity.type
_entity.pdbx_description
1 polymer ?
#
loop_
_entity_poly.entity_id
_entity_poly.type
_entity_poly.pdbx_seq_one_letter_code
_entity_poly.pdbx_strand_id
1 'polypeptide(L)'
;MSDRAVFITWVQTVLRDAEVAVHSGDARPRRAIWSRNNPVTVLGAWKNAVGQQELDELFAHLADSFSDCTSFEYELLEAEVLGDAAYTVGFEHTSASVNGVPRVYTLRATQIYRREDGAWKVAHRHGSAPPE
;
A
#
# COMPACT_ATOMS: atom_id res chain seq x y z
N MET A 1 -19.08 -16.31 -1.80
CA MET A 1 -17.64 -16.05 -1.97
C MET A 1 -16.93 -16.22 -0.65
N SER A 2 -15.75 -16.83 -0.64
CA SER A 2 -14.97 -16.96 0.59
C SER A 2 -14.44 -15.59 1.03
N ASP A 3 -14.13 -15.46 2.32
CA ASP A 3 -13.49 -14.26 2.87
C ASP A 3 -12.19 -13.92 2.12
N ARG A 4 -11.40 -14.96 1.80
CA ARG A 4 -10.15 -14.77 1.06
C ARG A 4 -10.40 -14.21 -0.35
N ALA A 5 -11.40 -14.72 -1.06
CA ALA A 5 -11.72 -14.23 -2.41
C ALA A 5 -12.20 -12.77 -2.38
N VAL A 6 -13.02 -12.42 -1.42
CA VAL A 6 -13.48 -11.04 -1.21
C VAL A 6 -12.31 -10.12 -0.88
N PHE A 7 -11.41 -10.56 -0.01
CA PHE A 7 -10.21 -9.80 0.35
C PHE A 7 -9.30 -9.58 -0.85
N ILE A 8 -9.03 -10.62 -1.64
CA ILE A 8 -8.18 -10.51 -2.84
C ILE A 8 -8.79 -9.53 -3.85
N THR A 9 -10.11 -9.58 -4.04
CA THR A 9 -10.79 -8.62 -4.91
C THR A 9 -10.60 -7.19 -4.41
N TRP A 10 -10.71 -6.97 -3.09
CA TRP A 10 -10.47 -5.65 -2.49
C TRP A 10 -9.02 -5.17 -2.75
N VAL A 11 -8.03 -6.06 -2.60
CA VAL A 11 -6.63 -5.75 -2.88
C VAL A 11 -6.43 -5.36 -4.35
N GLN A 12 -7.05 -6.09 -5.26
CA GLN A 12 -6.90 -5.89 -6.71
C GLN A 12 -7.71 -4.72 -7.25
N THR A 13 -8.60 -4.16 -6.47
CA THR A 13 -9.46 -3.03 -6.88
C THR A 13 -9.25 -1.80 -6.00
N VAL A 14 -9.73 -1.82 -4.76
CA VAL A 14 -9.70 -0.66 -3.87
C VAL A 14 -8.27 -0.27 -3.49
N LEU A 15 -7.46 -1.24 -3.06
CA LEU A 15 -6.06 -1.00 -2.73
C LEU A 15 -5.30 -0.51 -3.95
N ARG A 16 -5.45 -1.19 -5.09
CA ARG A 16 -4.78 -0.82 -6.33
C ARG A 16 -5.10 0.63 -6.73
N ASP A 17 -6.37 1.02 -6.69
CA ASP A 17 -6.79 2.37 -7.06
C ASP A 17 -6.17 3.41 -6.11
N ALA A 18 -6.07 3.10 -4.82
CA ALA A 18 -5.42 3.97 -3.85
C ALA A 18 -3.92 4.12 -4.13
N GLU A 19 -3.26 3.06 -4.57
CA GLU A 19 -1.85 3.10 -4.95
C GLU A 19 -1.62 3.93 -6.21
N VAL A 20 -2.47 3.77 -7.22
CA VAL A 20 -2.41 4.62 -8.42
C VAL A 20 -2.59 6.09 -8.03
N ALA A 21 -3.52 6.39 -7.13
CA ALA A 21 -3.79 7.76 -6.70
C ALA A 21 -2.58 8.40 -6.00
N VAL A 22 -1.96 7.71 -5.04
CA VAL A 22 -0.81 8.27 -4.31
C VAL A 22 0.40 8.45 -5.24
N HIS A 23 0.59 7.54 -6.18
CA HIS A 23 1.66 7.66 -7.17
C HIS A 23 1.33 8.68 -8.26
N SER A 24 0.16 9.29 -8.22
CA SER A 24 -0.25 10.41 -9.06
C SER A 24 -0.39 11.72 -8.27
N GLY A 25 0.03 11.72 -7.00
CA GLY A 25 0.05 12.91 -6.16
C GLY A 25 -1.17 13.11 -5.26
N ASP A 26 -2.01 12.09 -5.07
CA ASP A 26 -3.19 12.16 -4.20
C ASP A 26 -3.13 11.08 -3.12
N ALA A 27 -2.85 11.47 -1.87
CA ALA A 27 -2.74 10.56 -0.74
C ALA A 27 -4.10 10.22 -0.09
N ARG A 28 -5.18 10.91 -0.44
CA ARG A 28 -6.49 10.74 0.23
C ARG A 28 -7.04 9.32 0.15
N PRO A 29 -7.04 8.65 -1.02
CA PRO A 29 -7.51 7.26 -1.08
C PRO A 29 -6.66 6.30 -0.24
N ARG A 30 -5.33 6.46 -0.25
CA ARG A 30 -4.45 5.63 0.60
C ARG A 30 -4.76 5.88 2.08
N ARG A 31 -4.93 7.13 2.48
CA ARG A 31 -5.27 7.42 3.88
C ARG A 31 -6.60 6.80 4.28
N ALA A 32 -7.56 6.76 3.38
CA ALA A 32 -8.88 6.18 3.64
C ALA A 32 -8.83 4.67 3.87
N ILE A 33 -7.90 3.94 3.25
CA ILE A 33 -7.77 2.48 3.41
C ILE A 33 -6.77 2.06 4.48
N TRP A 34 -6.05 3.00 5.09
CA TRP A 34 -5.19 2.70 6.22
C TRP A 34 -5.96 2.85 7.53
N SER A 35 -5.63 1.97 8.49
CA SER A 35 -6.28 1.99 9.80
C SER A 35 -6.07 3.33 10.50
N ARG A 36 -7.12 3.82 11.17
CA ARG A 36 -7.09 4.97 12.07
C ARG A 36 -6.75 4.58 13.51
N ASN A 37 -6.56 3.29 13.75
CA ASN A 37 -6.23 2.74 15.07
C ASN A 37 -4.76 2.31 15.10
N ASN A 38 -4.03 2.76 16.13
CA ASN A 38 -2.68 2.25 16.36
C ASN A 38 -2.73 0.80 16.87
N PRO A 39 -1.70 -0.02 16.65
CA PRO A 39 -0.46 0.34 15.94
C PRO A 39 -0.63 0.36 14.42
N VAL A 40 0.04 1.32 13.78
CA VAL A 40 0.26 1.33 12.34
C VAL A 40 1.74 1.59 12.09
N THR A 41 2.33 0.89 11.11
CA THR A 41 3.77 0.98 10.83
C THR A 41 4.05 0.84 9.35
N VAL A 42 5.07 1.57 8.89
CA VAL A 42 5.62 1.40 7.54
C VAL A 42 7.13 1.28 7.67
N LEU A 43 7.68 0.22 7.09
CA LEU A 43 9.11 0.11 6.80
C LEU A 43 9.23 0.26 5.29
N GLY A 44 9.42 1.48 4.83
CA GLY A 44 9.39 1.80 3.41
C GLY A 44 10.77 1.72 2.77
N ALA A 45 10.79 1.67 1.44
CA ALA A 45 12.03 1.64 0.68
C ALA A 45 12.85 2.93 0.87
N TRP A 46 12.21 4.03 1.19
CA TRP A 46 12.86 5.33 1.35
C TRP A 46 12.69 5.93 2.74
N LYS A 47 11.63 5.57 3.46
CA LYS A 47 11.28 6.22 4.72
C LYS A 47 10.42 5.29 5.59
N ASN A 48 10.59 5.40 6.90
CA ASN A 48 9.79 4.66 7.88
C ASN A 48 8.75 5.57 8.53
N ALA A 49 7.68 4.97 9.05
CA ALA A 49 6.67 5.67 9.84
C ALA A 49 6.15 4.74 10.94
N VAL A 50 6.01 5.26 12.15
CA VAL A 50 5.44 4.56 13.30
C VAL A 50 4.36 5.44 13.90
N GLY A 51 3.11 4.96 13.91
CA GLY A 51 1.97 5.68 14.44
C GLY A 51 1.30 6.62 13.45
N GLN A 52 0.14 7.15 13.83
CA GLN A 52 -0.73 7.91 12.94
C GLN A 52 -0.08 9.21 12.43
N GLN A 53 0.60 9.94 13.29
CA GLN A 53 1.19 11.23 12.90
C GLN A 53 2.28 11.04 11.84
N GLU A 54 3.21 10.12 12.08
CA GLU A 54 4.28 9.83 11.11
C GLU A 54 3.73 9.25 9.82
N LEU A 55 2.64 8.47 9.91
CA LEU A 55 1.96 7.93 8.75
C LEU A 55 1.40 9.06 7.86
N ASP A 56 0.73 10.05 8.46
CA ASP A 56 0.20 11.20 7.73
C ASP A 56 1.31 12.00 7.06
N GLU A 57 2.42 12.20 7.76
CA GLU A 57 3.61 12.90 7.22
C GLU A 57 4.21 12.13 6.04
N LEU A 58 4.33 10.80 6.16
CA LEU A 58 4.84 9.96 5.09
C LEU A 58 3.95 10.03 3.85
N PHE A 59 2.64 9.92 4.02
CA PHE A 59 1.71 9.94 2.90
C PHE A 59 1.72 11.30 2.19
N ALA A 60 1.81 12.39 2.93
CA ALA A 60 1.96 13.73 2.35
C ALA A 60 3.26 13.85 1.55
N HIS A 61 4.37 13.31 2.08
CA HIS A 61 5.66 13.30 1.40
C HIS A 61 5.60 12.49 0.09
N LEU A 62 4.96 11.32 0.11
CA LEU A 62 4.80 10.50 -1.09
C LEU A 62 3.96 11.22 -2.15
N ALA A 63 2.86 11.84 -1.76
CA ALA A 63 2.01 12.59 -2.68
C ALA A 63 2.73 13.78 -3.31
N ASP A 64 3.61 14.43 -2.55
CA ASP A 64 4.43 15.54 -3.06
C ASP A 64 5.53 15.05 -4.03
N SER A 65 6.02 13.84 -3.83
CA SER A 65 7.15 13.30 -4.60
C SER A 65 6.72 12.58 -5.87
N PHE A 66 5.56 11.92 -5.85
CA PHE A 66 5.09 11.11 -6.98
C PHE A 66 4.07 11.84 -7.83
N SER A 67 4.11 11.56 -9.15
CA SER A 67 3.14 12.06 -10.12
C SER A 67 3.04 11.10 -11.31
N ASP A 68 2.00 11.28 -12.12
CA ASP A 68 1.87 10.62 -13.43
C ASP A 68 2.03 9.10 -13.38
N CYS A 69 1.32 8.44 -12.47
CA CYS A 69 1.29 6.99 -12.42
C CYS A 69 0.58 6.44 -13.66
N THR A 70 1.33 5.71 -14.49
CA THR A 70 0.79 5.09 -15.70
C THR A 70 0.45 3.63 -15.51
N SER A 71 1.07 2.97 -14.51
CA SER A 71 0.70 1.60 -14.17
C SER A 71 1.12 1.28 -12.74
N PHE A 72 0.32 0.46 -12.10
CA PHE A 72 0.61 -0.15 -10.81
C PHE A 72 0.00 -1.55 -10.81
N GLU A 73 0.80 -2.55 -10.49
CA GLU A 73 0.36 -3.93 -10.33
C GLU A 73 0.96 -4.53 -9.08
N TYR A 74 0.11 -5.09 -8.21
CA TYR A 74 0.57 -5.89 -7.09
C TYR A 74 0.48 -7.36 -7.51
N GLU A 75 1.63 -7.94 -7.84
CA GLU A 75 1.77 -9.36 -8.18
C GLU A 75 1.79 -10.14 -6.87
N LEU A 76 0.65 -10.73 -6.51
CA LEU A 76 0.50 -11.48 -5.26
C LEU A 76 1.16 -12.85 -5.39
N LEU A 77 2.12 -13.12 -4.49
CA LEU A 77 2.68 -14.47 -4.30
C LEU A 77 1.84 -15.25 -3.30
N GLU A 78 1.41 -14.59 -2.23
CA GLU A 78 0.53 -15.17 -1.20
C GLU A 78 -0.43 -14.13 -0.67
N ALA A 79 -1.62 -14.60 -0.29
CA ALA A 79 -2.62 -13.82 0.42
C ALA A 79 -3.40 -14.76 1.34
N GLU A 80 -3.57 -14.36 2.61
CA GLU A 80 -4.26 -15.19 3.60
C GLU A 80 -5.16 -14.32 4.47
N VAL A 81 -6.33 -14.86 4.84
CA VAL A 81 -7.26 -14.23 5.78
C VAL A 81 -7.37 -15.13 7.00
N LEU A 82 -7.13 -14.55 8.18
CA LEU A 82 -7.14 -15.22 9.47
C LEU A 82 -8.08 -14.45 10.40
N GLY A 83 -9.40 -14.73 10.34
CA GLY A 83 -10.41 -13.99 11.09
C GLY A 83 -10.47 -12.52 10.64
N ASP A 84 -10.22 -11.59 11.54
CA ASP A 84 -10.22 -10.16 11.26
C ASP A 84 -8.83 -9.61 10.89
N ALA A 85 -7.88 -10.49 10.59
CA ALA A 85 -6.56 -10.14 10.11
C ALA A 85 -6.30 -10.79 8.75
N ALA A 86 -5.41 -10.18 7.99
CA ALA A 86 -4.98 -10.73 6.70
C ALA A 86 -3.55 -10.27 6.41
N TYR A 87 -2.88 -10.96 5.50
CA TYR A 87 -1.60 -10.50 4.98
C TYR A 87 -1.50 -10.77 3.48
N THR A 88 -0.64 -9.98 2.83
CA THR A 88 -0.24 -10.20 1.44
C THR A 88 1.27 -10.16 1.34
N VAL A 89 1.81 -10.95 0.42
CA VAL A 89 3.23 -10.97 0.07
C VAL A 89 3.33 -10.96 -1.46
N GLY A 90 4.15 -10.07 -2.01
CA GLY A 90 4.31 -10.03 -3.44
C GLY A 90 5.24 -8.94 -3.93
N PHE A 91 5.12 -8.65 -5.21
CA PHE A 91 5.89 -7.61 -5.88
C PHE A 91 4.97 -6.49 -6.34
N GLU A 92 5.37 -5.26 -6.10
CA GLU A 92 4.70 -4.09 -6.64
C GLU A 92 5.48 -3.57 -7.83
N HIS A 93 4.86 -3.60 -9.00
CA HIS A 93 5.44 -3.08 -10.23
C HIS A 93 4.82 -1.72 -10.52
N THR A 94 5.63 -0.67 -10.50
CA THR A 94 5.15 0.71 -10.59
C THR A 94 5.83 1.45 -11.73
N SER A 95 5.05 2.23 -12.47
CA SER A 95 5.54 3.22 -13.45
C SER A 95 4.93 4.56 -13.09
N ALA A 96 5.75 5.48 -12.59
CA ALA A 96 5.33 6.80 -12.15
C ALA A 96 6.53 7.75 -12.21
N SER A 97 6.28 9.05 -12.06
CA SER A 97 7.37 10.02 -11.94
C SER A 97 7.68 10.30 -10.47
N VAL A 98 8.96 10.43 -10.16
CA VAL A 98 9.46 10.80 -8.83
C VAL A 98 10.20 12.13 -8.99
N ASN A 99 9.68 13.17 -8.32
CA ASN A 99 10.20 14.54 -8.45
C ASN A 99 10.31 14.97 -9.93
N GLY A 100 9.30 14.60 -10.73
CA GLY A 100 9.22 14.93 -12.14
C GLY A 100 10.02 14.03 -13.08
N VAL A 101 10.72 13.03 -12.56
CA VAL A 101 11.55 12.11 -13.38
C VAL A 101 10.83 10.76 -13.52
N PRO A 102 10.53 10.32 -14.76
CA PRO A 102 9.90 9.02 -14.96
C PRO A 102 10.74 7.87 -14.42
N ARG A 103 10.08 6.95 -13.74
CA ARG A 103 10.72 5.76 -13.15
C ARG A 103 9.85 4.54 -13.34
N VAL A 104 10.51 3.40 -13.57
CA VAL A 104 9.89 2.08 -13.55
C VAL A 104 10.66 1.27 -12.52
N TYR A 105 9.94 0.74 -11.51
CA TYR A 105 10.62 0.00 -10.45
C TYR A 105 9.72 -1.06 -9.85
N THR A 106 10.34 -2.02 -9.18
CA THR A 106 9.66 -3.10 -8.47
C THR A 106 10.10 -3.08 -7.00
N LEU A 107 9.13 -3.23 -6.10
CA LEU A 107 9.40 -3.42 -4.68
C LEU A 107 8.89 -4.79 -4.24
N ARG A 108 9.62 -5.40 -3.30
CA ARG A 108 9.08 -6.52 -2.52
C ARG A 108 8.19 -5.92 -1.45
N ALA A 109 6.96 -6.37 -1.35
CA ALA A 109 5.99 -5.77 -0.44
C ALA A 109 5.24 -6.84 0.35
N THR A 110 5.27 -6.68 1.67
CA THR A 110 4.47 -7.44 2.61
C THR A 110 3.58 -6.46 3.35
N GLN A 111 2.28 -6.76 3.41
CA GLN A 111 1.33 -5.93 4.14
C GLN A 111 0.51 -6.77 5.09
N ILE A 112 0.15 -6.17 6.23
CA ILE A 112 -0.76 -6.76 7.21
C ILE A 112 -1.99 -5.86 7.27
N TYR A 113 -3.17 -6.49 7.30
CA TYR A 113 -4.46 -5.82 7.26
C TYR A 113 -5.29 -6.20 8.47
N ARG A 114 -6.17 -5.29 8.89
CA ARG A 114 -7.20 -5.55 9.90
C ARG A 114 -8.57 -5.29 9.29
N ARG A 115 -9.55 -6.12 9.63
CA ARG A 115 -10.95 -5.83 9.30
C ARG A 115 -11.55 -5.05 10.46
N GLU A 116 -11.93 -3.81 10.19
CA GLU A 116 -12.46 -2.86 11.16
C GLU A 116 -13.84 -2.40 10.68
N ASP A 117 -14.87 -2.61 11.51
CA ASP A 117 -16.24 -2.23 11.15
C ASP A 117 -16.69 -2.78 9.80
N GLY A 118 -16.29 -4.02 9.51
CA GLY A 118 -16.63 -4.68 8.24
C GLY A 118 -15.78 -4.29 7.04
N ALA A 119 -14.81 -3.40 7.20
CA ALA A 119 -13.94 -2.93 6.12
C ALA A 119 -12.48 -3.32 6.35
N TRP A 120 -11.80 -3.72 5.30
CA TRP A 120 -10.38 -3.99 5.36
C TRP A 120 -9.60 -2.68 5.43
N LYS A 121 -8.59 -2.65 6.32
CA LYS A 121 -7.67 -1.52 6.49
C LYS A 121 -6.25 -2.04 6.56
N VAL A 122 -5.32 -1.34 5.90
CA VAL A 122 -3.89 -1.65 6.02
C VAL A 122 -3.40 -1.17 7.38
N ALA A 123 -2.62 -1.99 8.07
CA ALA A 123 -2.05 -1.66 9.38
C ALA A 123 -0.53 -1.67 9.37
N HIS A 124 0.08 -2.45 8.48
CA HIS A 124 1.53 -2.53 8.34
C HIS A 124 1.92 -2.74 6.89
N ARG A 125 3.02 -2.12 6.51
CA ARG A 125 3.65 -2.31 5.21
C ARG A 125 5.16 -2.40 5.37
N HIS A 126 5.78 -3.36 4.71
CA HIS A 126 7.22 -3.41 4.50
C HIS A 126 7.47 -3.49 2.99
N GLY A 127 8.10 -2.46 2.44
CA GLY A 127 8.47 -2.41 1.03
C GLY A 127 9.96 -2.18 0.88
N SER A 128 10.61 -2.96 0.02
CA SER A 128 12.06 -2.87 -0.20
C SER A 128 12.41 -3.20 -1.64
N ALA A 129 13.55 -2.68 -2.11
CA ALA A 129 14.07 -3.04 -3.42
C ALA A 129 14.52 -4.50 -3.43
N PRO A 130 14.28 -5.26 -4.54
CA PRO A 130 14.80 -6.61 -4.64
C PRO A 130 16.33 -6.60 -4.70
N PRO A 131 16.98 -7.72 -4.35
CA PRO A 131 18.43 -7.83 -4.49
C PRO A 131 18.83 -7.76 -5.97
N GLU A 132 19.98 -7.20 -6.20
CA GLU A 132 20.59 -7.13 -7.54
C GLU A 132 21.17 -8.48 -7.97
#